data_bdcff3dcd003dbd04fce07e906c3cf98
#
_entry.id   bdcff3dcd003dbd04fce07e906c3cf98
#
_cell.length_a   1.000
_cell.length_b   1.000
_cell.length_c   1.000
_cell.angle_alpha   90.00
_cell.angle_beta   90.00
_cell.angle_gamma   90.00
#
_symmetry.space_group_name_H-M   'P 1'
#
loop_
_entity.id
_entity.type
_entity.pdbx_description
1 polymer ?
#
loop_
_entity_poly.entity_id
_entity_poly.type
_entity_poly.pdbx_seq_one_letter_code
_entity_poly.pdbx_strand_id
1 'polypeptide(L)'
;EGAIFVPDPNFFGGEVIVAGTDTVEKALPPWDHPFGVNNHTSSQGDVANYRAAGLADMAQGIMGKRDIRCSIDRMAHVVDVMTSILKSGETGKFVTLKTTCTRPRALGIAEARALLK
;
A
#
# COMPACT_ATOMS: atom_id res chain seq x y z
N GLU A 1 -2.84 -18.22 14.92
CA GLU A 1 -3.92 -18.13 13.93
C GLU A 1 -4.90 -17.05 14.35
N GLY A 2 -5.52 -16.37 13.38
CA GLY A 2 -6.44 -15.27 13.63
C GLY A 2 -6.79 -14.52 12.35
N ALA A 3 -7.52 -13.42 12.48
CA ALA A 3 -7.91 -12.54 11.39
C ALA A 3 -7.38 -11.12 11.62
N ILE A 4 -7.11 -10.43 10.54
CA ILE A 4 -6.79 -9.00 10.53
C ILE A 4 -7.81 -8.32 9.61
N PHE A 5 -8.54 -7.35 10.15
CA PHE A 5 -9.44 -6.51 9.39
C PHE A 5 -8.71 -5.22 9.05
N VAL A 6 -8.53 -4.98 7.76
CA VAL A 6 -7.83 -3.81 7.24
C VAL A 6 -8.85 -2.87 6.64
N PRO A 7 -8.83 -1.57 6.99
CA PRO A 7 -9.76 -0.59 6.42
C PRO A 7 -9.52 -0.39 4.92
N ASP A 8 -10.43 0.30 4.25
CA ASP A 8 -10.26 0.68 2.85
C ASP A 8 -8.96 1.51 2.70
N PRO A 9 -7.97 1.03 1.93
CA PRO A 9 -6.68 1.71 1.79
C PRO A 9 -6.75 3.00 0.97
N ASN A 10 -7.91 3.34 0.43
CA ASN A 10 -8.10 4.48 -0.47
C ASN A 10 -7.69 5.84 0.15
N PHE A 11 -7.77 5.94 1.48
CA PHE A 11 -7.45 7.16 2.23
C PHE A 11 -6.27 7.00 3.18
N PHE A 12 -5.39 6.03 2.97
CA PHE A 12 -4.12 5.85 3.69
C PHE A 12 -4.24 5.68 5.21
N GLY A 13 -5.43 5.49 5.73
CA GLY A 13 -5.66 5.39 7.16
C GLY A 13 -6.89 4.55 7.49
N GLY A 14 -7.19 4.50 8.77
CA GLY A 14 -8.32 3.77 9.34
C GLY A 14 -7.87 2.81 10.44
N GLU A 15 -8.85 2.27 11.14
CA GLU A 15 -8.61 1.37 12.25
C GLU A 15 -8.28 -0.04 11.76
N VAL A 16 -7.17 -0.60 12.22
CA VAL A 16 -6.81 -2.00 11.98
C VAL A 16 -7.23 -2.82 13.21
N ILE A 17 -8.05 -3.83 12.97
CA ILE A 17 -8.56 -4.70 14.04
C ILE A 17 -7.93 -6.09 13.88
N VAL A 18 -7.51 -6.68 14.97
CA VAL A 18 -7.06 -8.06 15.02
C VAL A 18 -7.98 -8.90 15.89
N ALA A 19 -8.26 -10.12 15.46
CA ALA A 19 -8.96 -11.12 16.23
C ALA A 19 -8.11 -12.38 16.32
N GLY A 20 -7.86 -12.85 17.52
CA GLY A 20 -7.20 -14.13 17.77
C GLY A 20 -8.16 -15.32 17.62
N THR A 21 -7.69 -16.49 18.03
CA THR A 21 -8.52 -17.71 18.05
C THR A 21 -9.66 -17.66 19.07
N ASP A 22 -9.57 -16.75 20.03
CA ASP A 22 -10.62 -16.45 21.02
C ASP A 22 -11.76 -15.57 20.46
N THR A 23 -11.66 -15.15 19.19
CA THR A 23 -12.60 -14.28 18.49
C THR A 23 -12.81 -12.90 19.12
N VAL A 24 -12.00 -12.51 20.08
CA VAL A 24 -12.04 -11.17 20.66
C VAL A 24 -11.36 -10.19 19.73
N GLU A 25 -12.12 -9.24 19.20
CA GLU A 25 -11.63 -8.17 18.35
C GLU A 25 -10.89 -7.12 19.18
N LYS A 26 -9.72 -6.73 18.72
CA LYS A 26 -8.89 -5.72 19.36
C LYS A 26 -8.39 -4.72 18.31
N ALA A 27 -8.73 -3.46 18.49
CA ALA A 27 -8.15 -2.38 17.69
C ALA A 27 -6.66 -2.23 18.01
N LEU A 28 -5.84 -2.13 16.99
CA LEU A 28 -4.43 -1.81 17.16
C LEU A 28 -4.26 -0.30 17.40
N PRO A 29 -3.27 0.10 18.21
CA PRO A 29 -2.96 1.52 18.36
C PRO A 29 -2.57 2.11 16.98
N PRO A 30 -2.96 3.37 16.71
CA PRO A 30 -2.61 4.02 15.46
C PRO A 30 -1.08 4.10 15.32
N TRP A 31 -0.59 3.87 14.11
CA TRP A 31 0.82 4.04 13.81
C TRP A 31 1.12 5.51 13.52
N ASP A 32 2.05 6.09 14.27
CA ASP A 32 2.50 7.48 14.06
C ASP A 32 3.36 7.56 12.78
N HIS A 33 2.68 7.65 11.65
CA HIS A 33 3.32 7.77 10.34
C HIS A 33 2.85 9.04 9.63
N PRO A 34 3.75 9.81 8.98
CA PRO A 34 3.40 11.08 8.33
C PRO A 34 2.25 10.98 7.32
N PHE A 35 2.13 9.85 6.63
CA PHE A 35 1.02 9.62 5.68
C PHE A 35 -0.29 9.20 6.34
N GLY A 36 -0.33 8.99 7.64
CA GLY A 36 -1.55 8.78 8.40
C GLY A 36 -2.19 10.08 8.93
N VAL A 37 -1.54 11.22 8.74
CA VAL A 37 -2.06 12.52 9.18
C VAL A 37 -3.15 13.01 8.23
N ASN A 38 -4.33 13.34 8.76
CA ASN A 38 -5.42 13.88 7.96
C ASN A 38 -5.04 15.21 7.33
N ASN A 39 -5.22 15.33 6.02
CA ASN A 39 -4.87 16.52 5.23
C ASN A 39 -5.93 16.88 4.17
N HIS A 40 -7.06 16.21 4.19
CA HIS A 40 -8.13 16.41 3.23
C HIS A 40 -9.49 16.19 3.89
N THR A 41 -10.45 17.08 3.63
CA THR A 41 -11.85 16.92 4.05
C THR A 41 -12.64 16.31 2.91
N SER A 42 -13.25 15.15 3.14
CA SER A 42 -14.12 14.45 2.21
C SER A 42 -15.57 14.43 2.70
N SER A 43 -16.48 13.89 1.89
CA SER A 43 -17.87 13.63 2.30
C SER A 43 -17.99 12.61 3.46
N GLN A 44 -16.94 11.87 3.74
CA GLN A 44 -16.86 10.89 4.83
C GLN A 44 -16.09 11.41 6.05
N GLY A 45 -15.75 12.70 6.07
CA GLY A 45 -14.97 13.35 7.12
C GLY A 45 -13.52 13.63 6.73
N ASP A 46 -12.71 13.97 7.72
CA ASP A 46 -11.30 14.27 7.52
C ASP A 46 -10.50 12.99 7.31
N VAL A 47 -9.74 12.93 6.24
CA VAL A 47 -8.99 11.76 5.79
C VAL A 47 -7.56 12.11 5.40
N ALA A 48 -6.67 11.14 5.44
CA ALA A 48 -5.34 11.25 4.86
C ALA A 48 -5.40 10.99 3.35
N ASN A 49 -4.89 11.91 2.54
CA ASN A 49 -4.86 11.79 1.08
C ASN A 49 -3.48 12.16 0.54
N TYR A 50 -2.66 11.17 0.33
CA TYR A 50 -1.27 11.30 -0.15
C TYR A 50 -1.05 10.64 -1.50
N ARG A 51 -2.05 10.66 -2.41
CA ARG A 51 -1.98 10.01 -3.72
C ARG A 51 -0.79 10.48 -4.59
N ALA A 52 -0.31 11.69 -4.39
CA ALA A 52 0.87 12.22 -5.08
C ALA A 52 2.21 11.68 -4.53
N ALA A 53 2.22 10.92 -3.42
CA ALA A 53 3.45 10.44 -2.80
C ALA A 53 4.31 9.56 -3.74
N GLY A 54 3.66 8.74 -4.58
CA GLY A 54 4.37 7.94 -5.59
C GLY A 54 5.08 8.79 -6.64
N LEU A 55 4.45 9.88 -7.08
CA LEU A 55 5.05 10.84 -8.02
C LEU A 55 6.22 11.59 -7.37
N ALA A 56 6.08 12.00 -6.11
CA ALA A 56 7.15 12.63 -5.34
C ALA A 56 8.36 11.68 -5.17
N ASP A 57 8.11 10.41 -4.84
CA ASP A 57 9.18 9.40 -4.76
C ASP A 57 9.90 9.20 -6.10
N MET A 58 9.16 9.18 -7.20
CA MET A 58 9.72 9.08 -8.54
C MET A 58 10.60 10.31 -8.86
N ALA A 59 10.10 11.53 -8.62
CA ALA A 59 10.85 12.75 -8.86
C ALA A 59 12.14 12.79 -8.03
N GLN A 60 12.07 12.50 -6.75
CA GLN A 60 13.24 12.43 -5.88
C GLN A 60 14.20 11.31 -6.29
N GLY A 61 13.67 10.16 -6.75
CA GLY A 61 14.50 9.06 -7.27
C GLY A 61 15.30 9.48 -8.50
N ILE A 62 14.67 10.16 -9.45
CA ILE A 62 15.32 10.68 -10.66
C ILE A 62 16.39 11.72 -10.30
N MET A 63 16.04 12.71 -9.47
CA MET A 63 16.96 13.79 -9.06
C MET A 63 18.14 13.27 -8.24
N GLY A 64 17.87 12.35 -7.30
CA GLY A 64 18.86 11.78 -6.39
C GLY A 64 19.57 10.55 -6.94
N LYS A 65 19.27 10.11 -8.17
CA LYS A 65 19.82 8.90 -8.80
C LYS A 65 19.74 7.67 -7.89
N ARG A 66 18.59 7.50 -7.23
CA ARG A 66 18.30 6.36 -6.36
C ARG A 66 17.15 5.52 -6.91
N ASP A 67 17.05 4.29 -6.43
CA ASP A 67 15.93 3.44 -6.77
C ASP A 67 14.59 4.06 -6.33
N ILE A 68 13.60 3.97 -7.21
CA ILE A 68 12.23 4.36 -6.94
C ILE A 68 11.44 3.15 -6.43
N ARG A 69 10.55 3.38 -5.45
CA ARG A 69 9.79 2.28 -4.84
C ARG A 69 8.82 1.62 -5.80
N CYS A 70 8.19 2.40 -6.66
CA CYS A 70 7.31 1.90 -7.71
C CYS A 70 8.08 1.73 -9.02
N SER A 71 9.02 0.77 -9.06
CA SER A 71 9.81 0.46 -10.26
C SER A 71 8.94 -0.11 -11.38
N ILE A 72 9.45 -0.04 -12.61
CA ILE A 72 8.79 -0.61 -13.78
C ILE A 72 8.54 -2.12 -13.63
N ASP A 73 9.51 -2.86 -13.07
CA ASP A 73 9.39 -4.29 -12.84
C ASP A 73 8.25 -4.61 -11.87
N ARG A 74 8.11 -3.79 -10.83
CA ARG A 74 7.02 -3.92 -9.87
C ARG A 74 5.66 -3.65 -10.50
N MET A 75 5.55 -2.59 -11.29
CA MET A 75 4.30 -2.27 -12.00
C MET A 75 3.93 -3.39 -12.98
N ALA A 76 4.90 -3.90 -13.75
CA ALA A 76 4.68 -5.01 -14.66
C ALA A 76 4.23 -6.27 -13.92
N HIS A 77 4.84 -6.56 -12.75
CA HIS A 77 4.44 -7.71 -11.93
C HIS A 77 3.01 -7.56 -11.38
N VAL A 78 2.63 -6.39 -10.90
CA VAL A 78 1.26 -6.14 -10.42
C VAL A 78 0.23 -6.35 -11.53
N VAL A 79 0.51 -5.86 -12.74
CA VAL A 79 -0.38 -6.08 -13.91
C VAL A 79 -0.46 -7.56 -14.29
N ASP A 80 0.67 -8.29 -14.27
CA ASP A 80 0.69 -9.73 -14.53
C ASP A 80 -0.15 -10.50 -13.51
N VAL A 81 -0.04 -10.16 -12.22
CA VAL A 81 -0.88 -10.74 -11.16
C VAL A 81 -2.36 -10.48 -11.42
N MET A 82 -2.74 -9.22 -11.67
CA MET A 82 -4.13 -8.83 -11.91
C MET A 82 -4.74 -9.56 -13.12
N THR A 83 -4.03 -9.59 -14.24
CA THR A 83 -4.51 -10.26 -15.45
C THR A 83 -4.55 -11.79 -15.30
N SER A 84 -3.62 -12.35 -14.54
CA SER A 84 -3.59 -13.78 -14.25
C SER A 84 -4.73 -14.21 -13.32
N ILE A 85 -5.14 -13.37 -12.38
CA ILE A 85 -6.33 -13.61 -11.54
C ILE A 85 -7.59 -13.67 -12.42
N LEU A 86 -7.78 -12.71 -13.33
CA LEU A 86 -8.92 -12.71 -14.25
C LEU A 86 -8.94 -13.99 -15.10
N LYS A 87 -7.78 -14.33 -15.69
CA LYS A 87 -7.66 -15.54 -16.51
C LYS A 87 -7.91 -16.82 -15.71
N SER A 88 -7.47 -16.88 -14.47
CA SER A 88 -7.75 -17.99 -13.57
C SER A 88 -9.25 -18.13 -13.30
N GLY A 89 -9.94 -17.02 -13.05
CA GLY A 89 -11.39 -17.01 -12.87
C GLY A 89 -12.15 -17.48 -14.11
N GLU A 90 -11.76 -17.02 -15.31
CA GLU A 90 -12.39 -17.43 -16.57
C GLU A 90 -12.18 -18.91 -16.90
N THR A 91 -11.00 -19.44 -16.61
CA THR A 91 -10.61 -20.80 -17.03
C THR A 91 -10.79 -21.86 -15.95
N GLY A 92 -10.99 -21.46 -14.68
CA GLY A 92 -11.03 -22.36 -13.52
C GLY A 92 -9.68 -23.07 -13.25
N LYS A 93 -8.56 -22.51 -13.75
CA LYS A 93 -7.23 -23.15 -13.66
C LYS A 93 -6.22 -22.23 -12.98
N PHE A 94 -5.20 -22.84 -12.37
CA PHE A 94 -4.03 -22.08 -11.93
C PHE A 94 -3.31 -21.46 -13.12
N VAL A 95 -2.84 -20.22 -12.95
CA VAL A 95 -2.05 -19.50 -13.95
C VAL A 95 -0.67 -19.21 -13.37
N THR A 96 0.37 -19.64 -14.08
CA THR A 96 1.75 -19.31 -13.72
C THR A 96 2.06 -17.87 -14.13
N LEU A 97 2.53 -17.08 -13.17
CA LEU A 97 2.99 -15.72 -13.44
C LEU A 97 4.23 -15.71 -14.33
N LYS A 98 4.34 -14.73 -15.19
CA LYS A 98 5.47 -14.56 -16.12
C LYS A 98 6.56 -13.65 -15.57
N THR A 99 6.22 -12.86 -14.56
CA THR A 99 7.10 -11.85 -13.98
C THR A 99 7.33 -12.10 -12.50
N THR A 100 8.35 -11.47 -11.97
CA THR A 100 8.64 -11.40 -10.54
C THR A 100 9.19 -10.02 -10.20
N CYS A 101 9.11 -9.61 -8.94
CA CYS A 101 9.74 -8.40 -8.48
C CYS A 101 10.26 -8.55 -7.05
N THR A 102 11.28 -7.78 -6.70
CA THR A 102 11.77 -7.71 -5.34
C THR A 102 10.87 -6.78 -4.52
N ARG A 103 10.51 -7.21 -3.31
CA ARG A 103 9.77 -6.36 -2.37
C ARG A 103 10.63 -5.16 -1.99
N PRO A 104 10.17 -3.92 -2.22
CA PRO A 104 10.91 -2.75 -1.80
C PRO A 104 10.91 -2.64 -0.27
N ARG A 105 11.93 -1.94 0.25
CA ARG A 105 11.97 -1.58 1.66
C ARG A 105 10.75 -0.71 2.02
N ALA A 106 10.17 -0.95 3.18
CA ALA A 106 9.07 -0.13 3.69
C ALA A 106 9.50 1.35 3.77
N LEU A 107 8.55 2.25 3.48
CA LEU A 107 8.75 3.68 3.62
C LEU A 107 8.79 4.05 5.11
N GLY A 108 9.97 4.38 5.62
CA GLY A 108 10.14 4.80 7.00
C GLY A 108 9.65 6.23 7.25
N ILE A 109 9.48 6.58 8.52
CA ILE A 109 8.96 7.90 8.95
C ILE A 109 9.83 9.06 8.42
N ALA A 110 11.16 8.93 8.48
CA ALA A 110 12.08 9.97 8.01
C ALA A 110 11.98 10.18 6.49
N GLU A 111 11.88 9.09 5.74
CA GLU A 111 11.73 9.12 4.28
C GLU A 111 10.36 9.66 3.86
N ALA A 112 9.29 9.27 4.57
CA ALA A 112 7.96 9.83 4.35
C ALA A 112 7.94 11.35 4.58
N ARG A 113 8.56 11.84 5.65
CA ARG A 113 8.70 13.29 5.89
C ARG A 113 9.49 14.01 4.80
N ALA A 114 10.49 13.35 4.22
CA ALA A 114 11.24 13.93 3.10
C ALA A 114 10.42 14.05 1.81
N LEU A 115 9.44 13.18 1.61
CA LEU A 115 8.52 13.27 0.46
C LEU A 115 7.44 14.36 0.61
N LEU A 116 7.22 14.87 1.82
CA LEU A 116 6.24 15.92 2.11
C LEU A 116 6.82 17.33 2.05
N LYS A 117 8.12 17.49 1.78
CA LYS A 117 8.82 18.77 1.62
C LYS A 117 8.95 19.15 0.16
#